data_a6e5f445f641c3b064e3d332a5bf0666
#
_entry.id   a6e5f445f641c3b064e3d332a5bf0666
#
_cell.length_a   1.000
_cell.length_b   1.000
_cell.length_c   1.000
_cell.angle_alpha   90.00
_cell.angle_beta   90.00
_cell.angle_gamma   90.00
#
_symmetry.space_group_name_H-M   'P 1'
#
loop_
_entity.id
_entity.type
_entity.pdbx_description
1 polymer ?
#
loop_
_entity_poly.entity_id
_entity_poly.type
_entity_poly.pdbx_seq_one_letter_code
_entity_poly.pdbx_strand_id
1 'polypeptide(L)'
;MKFIDKITKTTNETYKYTTEKTSKLAKVVKLKSLISKDKEKVNEVYKKIGELVYQSHIRENENNDILNEVEDLCKEIDAYSKEIELNRMELLKLKDLKQCQNCNFEIGLDFKFCPNCGIKQEENNENNKNNVEDDNKN
;
A
#
# COMPACT_ATOMS: atom_id res chain seq x y z
N MET A 1 28.92 10.55 40.24
CA MET A 1 27.52 10.33 39.86
C MET A 1 27.18 10.75 38.44
N LYS A 2 27.69 11.83 37.89
CA LYS A 2 27.35 12.29 36.52
C LYS A 2 27.75 11.36 35.36
N PHE A 3 28.66 10.42 35.53
CA PHE A 3 29.17 9.53 34.47
C PHE A 3 28.25 8.31 34.25
N ILE A 4 27.70 7.76 35.33
CA ILE A 4 26.80 6.61 35.28
C ILE A 4 25.44 7.02 34.67
N ASP A 5 24.95 8.21 35.01
CA ASP A 5 23.70 8.75 34.43
C ASP A 5 23.79 9.01 32.91
N LYS A 6 24.99 9.35 32.43
CA LYS A 6 25.24 9.56 31.01
C LYS A 6 25.28 8.23 30.24
N ILE A 7 25.85 7.18 30.80
CA ILE A 7 25.91 5.83 30.21
C ILE A 7 24.52 5.20 30.16
N THR A 8 23.73 5.31 31.24
CA THR A 8 22.36 4.78 31.29
C THR A 8 21.41 5.48 30.33
N LYS A 9 21.55 6.81 30.13
CA LYS A 9 20.78 7.53 29.11
C LYS A 9 21.13 7.07 27.71
N THR A 10 22.41 6.96 27.37
CA THR A 10 22.88 6.54 26.04
C THR A 10 22.48 5.11 25.73
N THR A 11 22.54 4.20 26.69
CA THR A 11 22.09 2.80 26.50
C THR A 11 20.57 2.70 26.32
N ASN A 12 19.78 3.47 27.03
CA ASN A 12 18.32 3.48 26.88
C ASN A 12 17.88 4.08 25.53
N GLU A 13 18.53 5.12 25.06
CA GLU A 13 18.27 5.71 23.73
C GLU A 13 18.66 4.76 22.61
N THR A 14 19.82 4.11 22.71
CA THR A 14 20.26 3.10 21.74
C THR A 14 19.35 1.89 21.71
N TYR A 15 18.89 1.42 22.87
CA TYR A 15 17.97 0.29 22.98
C TYR A 15 16.61 0.62 22.36
N LYS A 16 16.02 1.78 22.65
CA LYS A 16 14.78 2.25 22.01
C LYS A 16 14.91 2.35 20.50
N TYR A 17 15.97 2.97 20.02
CA TYR A 17 16.23 3.12 18.59
C TYR A 17 16.34 1.76 17.87
N THR A 18 17.02 0.78 18.50
CA THR A 18 17.17 -0.57 17.94
C THR A 18 15.85 -1.33 17.92
N THR A 19 15.04 -1.24 18.98
CA THR A 19 13.74 -1.91 19.05
C THR A 19 12.73 -1.31 18.09
N GLU A 20 12.72 0.01 17.91
CA GLU A 20 11.85 0.69 16.93
C GLU A 20 12.21 0.31 15.49
N LYS A 21 13.50 0.29 15.14
CA LYS A 21 13.95 -0.17 13.81
C LYS A 21 13.60 -1.63 13.55
N THR A 22 13.80 -2.50 14.51
CA THR A 22 13.46 -3.93 14.38
C THR A 22 11.95 -4.13 14.20
N SER A 23 11.12 -3.40 14.95
CA SER A 23 9.66 -3.43 14.79
C SER A 23 9.21 -2.91 13.42
N LYS A 24 9.79 -1.81 12.95
CA LYS A 24 9.52 -1.23 11.62
C LYS A 24 9.87 -2.22 10.51
N LEU A 25 11.03 -2.88 10.62
CA LEU A 25 11.47 -3.89 9.66
C LEU A 25 10.54 -5.11 9.62
N ALA A 26 10.11 -5.62 10.77
CA ALA A 26 9.16 -6.73 10.86
C ALA A 26 7.82 -6.39 10.18
N LYS A 27 7.30 -5.17 10.38
CA LYS A 27 6.10 -4.68 9.68
C LYS A 27 6.28 -4.63 8.16
N VAL A 28 7.41 -4.13 7.69
CA VAL A 28 7.74 -4.09 6.25
C VAL A 28 7.74 -5.49 5.64
N VAL A 29 8.36 -6.46 6.30
CA VAL A 29 8.39 -7.87 5.83
C VAL A 29 6.99 -8.45 5.80
N LYS A 30 6.19 -8.22 6.85
CA LYS A 30 4.79 -8.69 6.93
C LYS A 30 3.95 -8.13 5.78
N LEU A 31 3.99 -6.82 5.54
CA LEU A 31 3.23 -6.17 4.47
C LEU A 31 3.62 -6.69 3.08
N LYS A 32 4.93 -6.86 2.82
CA LYS A 32 5.40 -7.46 1.57
C LYS A 32 4.87 -8.88 1.37
N SER A 33 4.84 -9.69 2.44
CA SER A 33 4.29 -11.04 2.39
C SER A 33 2.79 -11.05 2.09
N LEU A 34 2.01 -10.14 2.71
CA LEU A 34 0.58 -9.98 2.44
C LEU A 34 0.33 -9.60 0.98
N ILE A 35 1.02 -8.58 0.48
CA ILE A 35 0.92 -8.14 -0.92
C ILE A 35 1.24 -9.29 -1.89
N SER A 36 2.28 -10.09 -1.60
CA SER A 36 2.65 -11.23 -2.46
C SER A 36 1.55 -12.30 -2.49
N LYS A 37 1.01 -12.65 -1.32
CA LYS A 37 -0.08 -13.62 -1.20
C LYS A 37 -1.34 -13.17 -1.94
N ASP A 38 -1.73 -11.91 -1.80
CA ASP A 38 -2.92 -11.40 -2.46
C ASP A 38 -2.73 -11.31 -3.98
N LYS A 39 -1.52 -11.01 -4.47
CA LYS A 39 -1.19 -11.11 -5.90
C LYS A 39 -1.29 -12.54 -6.42
N GLU A 40 -0.87 -13.54 -5.65
CA GLU A 40 -1.06 -14.96 -6.01
C GLU A 40 -2.54 -15.31 -6.14
N LYS A 41 -3.38 -14.88 -5.19
CA LYS A 41 -4.83 -15.09 -5.26
C LYS A 41 -5.45 -14.44 -6.49
N VAL A 42 -5.07 -13.18 -6.81
CA VAL A 42 -5.51 -12.51 -8.04
C VAL A 42 -5.14 -13.34 -9.27
N ASN A 43 -3.93 -13.87 -9.35
CA ASN A 43 -3.50 -14.73 -10.46
C ASN A 43 -4.30 -16.05 -10.53
N GLU A 44 -4.63 -16.66 -9.40
CA GLU A 44 -5.49 -17.86 -9.34
C GLU A 44 -6.89 -17.57 -9.85
N VAL A 45 -7.47 -16.42 -9.48
CA VAL A 45 -8.78 -15.99 -9.97
C VAL A 45 -8.76 -15.73 -11.47
N TYR A 46 -7.71 -15.07 -12.01
CA TYR A 46 -7.54 -14.92 -13.47
C TYR A 46 -7.49 -16.26 -14.20
N LYS A 47 -6.81 -17.28 -13.63
CA LYS A 47 -6.79 -18.62 -14.20
C LYS A 47 -8.18 -19.24 -14.24
N LYS A 48 -8.96 -19.12 -13.14
CA LYS A 48 -10.34 -19.62 -13.09
C LYS A 48 -11.21 -18.96 -14.14
N ILE A 49 -11.13 -17.62 -14.29
CA ILE A 49 -11.86 -16.90 -15.33
C ILE A 49 -11.47 -17.43 -16.72
N GLY A 50 -10.16 -17.59 -16.98
CA GLY A 50 -9.68 -18.15 -18.25
C GLY A 50 -10.20 -19.54 -18.52
N GLU A 51 -10.23 -20.43 -17.52
CA GLU A 51 -10.77 -21.78 -17.62
C GLU A 51 -12.27 -21.79 -17.91
N LEU A 52 -13.06 -20.97 -17.21
CA LEU A 52 -14.50 -20.83 -17.43
C LEU A 52 -14.82 -20.36 -18.85
N VAL A 53 -14.16 -19.31 -19.31
CA VAL A 53 -14.34 -18.76 -20.64
C VAL A 53 -13.95 -19.77 -21.71
N TYR A 54 -12.83 -20.47 -21.54
CA TYR A 54 -12.38 -21.50 -22.46
C TYR A 54 -13.34 -22.70 -22.54
N GLN A 55 -13.81 -23.18 -21.39
CA GLN A 55 -14.80 -24.27 -21.33
C GLN A 55 -16.13 -23.89 -21.99
N SER A 56 -16.57 -22.63 -21.81
CA SER A 56 -17.75 -22.10 -22.50
C SER A 56 -17.58 -22.13 -24.01
N HIS A 57 -16.42 -21.70 -24.51
CA HIS A 57 -16.11 -21.70 -25.94
C HIS A 57 -16.16 -23.10 -26.55
N ILE A 58 -15.62 -24.12 -25.86
CA ILE A 58 -15.62 -25.51 -26.36
C ILE A 58 -17.03 -26.12 -26.38
N ARG A 59 -17.86 -25.80 -25.39
CA ARG A 59 -19.18 -26.44 -25.22
C ARG A 59 -20.28 -25.82 -26.08
N GLU A 60 -20.00 -24.75 -26.83
CA GLU A 60 -20.98 -24.00 -27.64
C GLU A 60 -22.28 -23.63 -26.87
N ASN A 61 -22.20 -23.58 -25.55
CA ASN A 61 -23.35 -23.27 -24.69
C ASN A 61 -23.44 -21.77 -24.45
N GLU A 62 -24.52 -21.15 -24.91
CA GLU A 62 -24.96 -19.81 -24.53
C GLU A 62 -25.49 -19.80 -23.09
N ASN A 63 -24.63 -20.03 -22.10
CA ASN A 63 -25.04 -19.99 -20.71
C ASN A 63 -24.82 -18.60 -20.10
N ASN A 64 -25.90 -17.90 -19.82
CA ASN A 64 -25.91 -16.67 -19.03
C ASN A 64 -25.29 -16.87 -17.62
N ASP A 65 -25.28 -18.10 -17.10
CA ASP A 65 -24.69 -18.43 -15.80
C ASP A 65 -23.17 -18.15 -15.74
N ILE A 66 -22.45 -18.31 -16.85
CA ILE A 66 -21.00 -18.06 -16.90
C ILE A 66 -20.69 -16.58 -16.70
N LEU A 67 -21.53 -15.68 -17.23
CA LEU A 67 -21.32 -14.23 -17.06
C LEU A 67 -21.48 -13.82 -15.60
N ASN A 68 -22.43 -14.39 -14.88
CA ASN A 68 -22.62 -14.14 -13.45
C ASN A 68 -21.42 -14.67 -12.64
N GLU A 69 -20.94 -15.88 -12.94
CA GLU A 69 -19.80 -16.47 -12.27
C GLU A 69 -18.51 -15.68 -12.52
N VAL A 70 -18.29 -15.21 -13.75
CA VAL A 70 -17.15 -14.35 -14.09
C VAL A 70 -17.28 -12.98 -13.39
N GLU A 71 -18.48 -12.41 -13.29
CA GLU A 71 -18.69 -11.17 -12.56
C GLU A 71 -18.33 -11.29 -11.07
N ASP A 72 -18.70 -12.38 -10.43
CA ASP A 72 -18.35 -12.62 -9.02
C ASP A 72 -16.83 -12.82 -8.82
N LEU A 73 -16.18 -13.50 -9.75
CA LEU A 73 -14.72 -13.61 -9.76
C LEU A 73 -14.03 -12.26 -9.99
N CYS A 74 -14.59 -11.38 -10.83
CA CYS A 74 -14.09 -10.02 -10.99
C CYS A 74 -14.20 -9.21 -9.68
N LYS A 75 -15.32 -9.33 -8.96
CA LYS A 75 -15.47 -8.69 -7.63
C LYS A 75 -14.44 -9.20 -6.62
N GLU A 76 -14.07 -10.49 -6.70
CA GLU A 76 -13.01 -11.07 -5.86
C GLU A 76 -11.64 -10.44 -6.19
N ILE A 77 -11.32 -10.27 -7.48
CA ILE A 77 -10.11 -9.56 -7.91
C ILE A 77 -10.09 -8.12 -7.38
N ASP A 78 -11.21 -7.40 -7.48
CA ASP A 78 -11.32 -6.02 -7.00
C ASP A 78 -11.06 -5.94 -5.48
N ALA A 79 -11.58 -6.89 -4.71
CA ALA A 79 -11.35 -6.96 -3.28
C ALA A 79 -9.85 -7.16 -2.95
N TYR A 80 -9.17 -8.15 -3.57
CA TYR A 80 -7.74 -8.36 -3.37
C TYR A 80 -6.91 -7.18 -3.87
N SER A 81 -7.28 -6.57 -4.99
CA SER A 81 -6.58 -5.40 -5.54
C SER A 81 -6.63 -4.21 -4.58
N LYS A 82 -7.77 -4.01 -3.92
CA LYS A 82 -7.93 -2.98 -2.89
C LYS A 82 -7.06 -3.25 -1.66
N GLU A 83 -6.99 -4.49 -1.19
CA GLU A 83 -6.13 -4.89 -0.08
C GLU A 83 -4.63 -4.69 -0.42
N ILE A 84 -4.23 -5.08 -1.64
CA ILE A 84 -2.86 -4.86 -2.15
C ILE A 84 -2.51 -3.37 -2.11
N GLU A 85 -3.41 -2.50 -2.55
CA GLU A 85 -3.16 -1.06 -2.58
C GLU A 85 -3.08 -0.47 -1.17
N LEU A 86 -3.96 -0.85 -0.26
CA LEU A 86 -3.91 -0.42 1.15
C LEU A 86 -2.59 -0.83 1.81
N ASN A 87 -2.20 -2.10 1.66
CA ASN A 87 -0.94 -2.62 2.21
C ASN A 87 0.28 -1.94 1.57
N ARG A 88 0.20 -1.60 0.27
CA ARG A 88 1.24 -0.86 -0.44
C ARG A 88 1.39 0.56 0.08
N MET A 89 0.29 1.28 0.28
CA MET A 89 0.30 2.63 0.85
C MET A 89 0.93 2.64 2.26
N GLU A 90 0.58 1.66 3.11
CA GLU A 90 1.18 1.52 4.43
C GLU A 90 2.68 1.21 4.35
N LEU A 91 3.08 0.34 3.42
CA LEU A 91 4.48 -0.01 3.16
C LEU A 91 5.29 1.23 2.75
N LEU A 92 4.75 2.07 1.87
CA LEU A 92 5.39 3.32 1.43
C LEU A 92 5.55 4.30 2.59
N LYS A 93 4.51 4.48 3.43
CA LYS A 93 4.59 5.30 4.64
C LYS A 93 5.69 4.82 5.59
N LEU A 94 5.79 3.51 5.82
CA LEU A 94 6.86 2.93 6.66
C LEU A 94 8.26 3.15 6.10
N LYS A 95 8.41 3.30 4.80
CA LYS A 95 9.69 3.53 4.12
C LYS A 95 10.00 5.02 3.90
N ASP A 96 9.11 5.91 4.32
CA ASP A 96 9.19 7.34 4.03
C ASP A 96 9.24 7.65 2.51
N LEU A 97 8.43 6.89 1.73
CA LEU A 97 8.30 6.99 0.29
C LEU A 97 6.88 7.38 -0.12
N LYS A 98 6.75 7.95 -1.32
CA LYS A 98 5.49 8.17 -2.03
C LYS A 98 5.57 7.63 -3.46
N GLN A 99 4.44 7.42 -4.10
CA GLN A 99 4.38 7.09 -5.52
C GLN A 99 4.26 8.34 -6.37
N CYS A 100 4.95 8.33 -7.50
CA CYS A 100 4.73 9.33 -8.54
C CYS A 100 3.33 9.16 -9.12
N GLN A 101 2.55 10.22 -9.17
CA GLN A 101 1.17 10.22 -9.67
C GLN A 101 1.06 9.88 -11.17
N ASN A 102 2.15 10.03 -11.93
CA ASN A 102 2.15 9.77 -13.37
C ASN A 102 2.70 8.38 -13.75
N CYS A 103 3.83 7.97 -13.17
CA CYS A 103 4.51 6.74 -13.58
C CYS A 103 4.58 5.66 -12.49
N ASN A 104 3.97 5.90 -11.33
CA ASN A 104 3.94 5.01 -10.17
C ASN A 104 5.33 4.62 -9.60
N PHE A 105 6.39 5.33 -10.01
CA PHE A 105 7.74 5.12 -9.48
C PHE A 105 7.80 5.53 -8.00
N GLU A 106 8.45 4.74 -7.15
CA GLU A 106 8.60 5.02 -5.72
C GLU A 106 9.70 6.07 -5.51
N ILE A 107 9.36 7.19 -4.89
CA ILE A 107 10.25 8.34 -4.65
C ILE A 107 10.20 8.77 -3.19
N GLY A 108 11.24 9.44 -2.71
CA GLY A 108 11.25 10.06 -1.39
C GLY A 108 10.15 11.11 -1.22
N LEU A 109 9.67 11.30 0.01
CA LEU A 109 8.59 12.25 0.31
C LEU A 109 8.95 13.70 -0.07
N ASP A 110 10.23 14.06 0.03
CA ASP A 110 10.80 15.38 -0.23
C ASP A 110 11.05 15.69 -1.72
N PHE A 111 10.90 14.69 -2.60
CA PHE A 111 11.10 14.89 -4.03
C PHE A 111 9.99 15.75 -4.63
N LYS A 112 10.39 16.91 -5.19
CA LYS A 112 9.48 17.84 -5.90
C LYS A 112 9.23 17.43 -7.35
N PHE A 113 10.14 16.66 -7.93
CA PHE A 113 10.03 16.13 -9.29
C PHE A 113 10.35 14.64 -9.29
N CYS A 114 9.67 13.88 -10.12
CA CYS A 114 9.95 12.45 -10.26
C CYS A 114 11.25 12.25 -11.05
N PRO A 115 12.24 11.51 -10.52
CA PRO A 115 13.49 11.26 -11.24
C PRO A 115 13.33 10.33 -12.45
N ASN A 116 12.21 9.59 -12.52
CA ASN A 116 11.94 8.66 -13.61
C ASN A 116 11.22 9.31 -14.79
N CYS A 117 10.22 10.17 -14.54
CA CYS A 117 9.41 10.78 -15.61
C CYS A 117 9.45 12.31 -15.67
N GLY A 118 10.16 12.97 -14.73
CA GLY A 118 10.34 14.43 -14.70
C GLY A 118 9.11 15.23 -14.23
N ILE A 119 7.97 14.61 -14.00
CA ILE A 119 6.75 15.33 -13.61
C ILE A 119 6.89 15.89 -12.19
N LYS A 120 6.39 17.14 -12.02
CA LYS A 120 6.29 17.79 -10.72
C LYS A 120 5.30 17.04 -9.83
N GLN A 121 5.69 16.78 -8.59
CA GLN A 121 4.85 16.15 -7.59
C GLN A 121 4.14 17.21 -6.76
N GLU A 122 2.86 16.98 -6.46
CA GLU A 122 2.13 17.84 -5.54
C GLU A 122 2.64 17.64 -4.10
N GLU A 123 2.76 18.73 -3.36
CA GLU A 123 3.07 18.69 -1.95
C GLU A 123 1.84 18.13 -1.22
N ASN A 124 1.96 16.98 -0.55
CA ASN A 124 0.90 16.47 0.32
C ASN A 124 0.73 17.40 1.51
N ASN A 125 -0.16 18.37 1.40
CA ASN A 125 -0.62 19.20 2.52
C ASN A 125 -1.56 18.38 3.43
N GLU A 126 -1.03 17.34 4.12
CA GLU A 126 -1.76 16.68 5.20
C GLU A 126 -1.84 17.51 6.50
N ASN A 127 -1.32 18.75 6.51
CA ASN A 127 -1.28 19.63 7.70
C ASN A 127 -2.25 20.80 7.67
N ASN A 128 -3.37 20.76 6.91
CA ASN A 128 -4.34 21.85 6.99
C ASN A 128 -5.78 21.38 7.25
N LYS A 129 -6.00 20.68 8.37
CA LYS A 129 -7.33 20.47 8.93
C LYS A 129 -7.37 20.86 10.40
N ASN A 130 -6.92 22.05 10.75
CA ASN A 130 -7.26 22.68 12.03
C ASN A 130 -7.10 24.19 11.87
N ASN A 131 -8.01 24.84 11.19
CA ASN A 131 -8.36 26.25 11.40
C ASN A 131 -9.65 26.53 10.62
N VAL A 132 -10.76 26.10 11.19
CA VAL A 132 -12.03 26.79 10.97
C VAL A 132 -12.27 27.51 12.28
N GLU A 133 -11.72 28.71 12.38
CA GLU A 133 -12.12 29.65 13.42
C GLU A 133 -13.48 30.26 13.03
N ASP A 134 -14.38 30.16 13.98
CA ASP A 134 -15.61 30.90 14.09
C ASP A 134 -15.37 32.41 13.84
N ASP A 135 -15.99 32.94 12.81
CA ASP A 135 -16.35 34.35 12.75
C ASP A 135 -17.83 34.48 12.44
N ASN A 136 -18.64 34.30 13.48
CA ASN A 136 -20.01 34.77 13.50
C ASN A 136 -20.17 35.72 14.67
N LYS A 137 -19.93 37.01 14.40
CA LYS A 137 -20.45 38.15 15.18
C LYS A 137 -20.53 39.37 14.28
N ASN A 138 -21.69 39.66 13.73
CA ASN A 138 -22.49 40.88 13.96
C ASN A 138 -23.59 40.96 12.92
#